data_dee1fbf0c4b29871a962c1f4bb8fad8e
#
_entry.id   dee1fbf0c4b29871a962c1f4bb8fad8e
#
_cell.length_a   1.000
_cell.length_b   1.000
_cell.length_c   1.000
_cell.angle_alpha   90.00
_cell.angle_beta   90.00
_cell.angle_gamma   90.00
#
_symmetry.space_group_name_H-M   'P 1'
#
loop_
_entity.id
_entity.type
_entity.pdbx_description
1 polymer ?
#
loop_
_entity_poly.entity_id
_entity_poly.type
_entity_poly.pdbx_seq_one_letter_code
_entity_poly.pdbx_strand_id
1 'polypeptide(L)'
;MERAVLILVVAIVGGSLFVTAYSLALGDPIPRRIDAALVGDPSGHAGTVEAVQRVADGSVVFRPYASVPAALHAIDEQKLCVALDLTSQRPTLYLASAAGASVARVLEGIAAVDPTVRVVDTHPLPTSDPSGLKTFYLMLAATIAGFLTVFQVRANAGGLSLRRWTVFVLALAVTASLAFTLVEGPLLHLLELPLVESWGILALQLLAVASLASLMAVLIGRWAILPTFLFFVILGNTSSGGAVAPPLLPPPLAFVSQWLPSGATVTALREAVYFPGYQHAHPIVVLAAWAAALFAAMLLVSHRLRRSPGEP
;
A
#
# COMPACT_ATOMS: atom_id res chain seq x y z
N MET A 1 -39.55 7.48 7.33
CA MET A 1 -38.74 7.61 8.55
C MET A 1 -37.80 6.43 8.74
N GLU A 2 -38.24 5.18 8.75
CA GLU A 2 -37.37 3.98 8.98
C GLU A 2 -36.15 3.89 8.06
N ARG A 3 -36.32 4.14 6.74
CA ARG A 3 -35.21 4.11 5.79
C ARG A 3 -34.15 5.18 6.05
N ALA A 4 -34.58 6.38 6.49
CA ALA A 4 -33.65 7.45 6.83
C ALA A 4 -32.89 7.13 8.11
N VAL A 5 -33.58 6.57 9.11
CA VAL A 5 -32.93 6.10 10.35
C VAL A 5 -31.93 5.00 10.07
N LEU A 6 -32.27 4.02 9.22
CA LEU A 6 -31.33 2.96 8.83
C LEU A 6 -30.06 3.53 8.13
N ILE A 7 -30.23 4.48 7.22
CA ILE A 7 -29.10 5.13 6.54
C ILE A 7 -28.24 5.89 7.57
N LEU A 8 -28.86 6.61 8.50
CA LEU A 8 -28.15 7.32 9.56
C LEU A 8 -27.34 6.36 10.44
N VAL A 9 -27.94 5.26 10.88
CA VAL A 9 -27.25 4.24 11.69
C VAL A 9 -26.06 3.65 10.92
N VAL A 10 -26.27 3.28 9.67
CA VAL A 10 -25.18 2.75 8.81
C VAL A 10 -24.05 3.76 8.63
N ALA A 11 -24.38 5.05 8.45
CA ALA A 11 -23.36 6.10 8.32
C ALA A 11 -22.57 6.29 9.61
N ILE A 12 -23.25 6.29 10.77
CA ILE A 12 -22.58 6.39 12.08
C ILE A 12 -21.69 5.17 12.34
N VAL A 13 -22.18 3.98 12.11
CA VAL A 13 -21.41 2.73 12.31
C VAL A 13 -20.22 2.69 11.37
N GLY A 14 -20.41 2.98 10.06
CA GLY A 14 -19.34 3.03 9.08
C GLY A 14 -18.28 4.08 9.39
N GLY A 15 -18.71 5.29 9.79
CA GLY A 15 -17.79 6.36 10.21
C GLY A 15 -17.02 6.02 11.49
N SER A 16 -17.69 5.42 12.49
CA SER A 16 -17.04 4.96 13.72
C SER A 16 -16.01 3.87 13.44
N LEU A 17 -16.36 2.91 12.57
CA LEU A 17 -15.44 1.84 12.16
C LEU A 17 -14.22 2.41 11.42
N PHE A 18 -14.42 3.40 10.55
CA PHE A 18 -13.34 4.11 9.86
C PHE A 18 -12.39 4.78 10.86
N VAL A 19 -12.93 5.62 11.76
CA VAL A 19 -12.12 6.31 12.79
C VAL A 19 -11.35 5.31 13.63
N THR A 20 -12.01 4.24 14.09
CA THR A 20 -11.38 3.20 14.92
C THR A 20 -10.25 2.49 14.16
N ALA A 21 -10.50 2.05 12.92
CA ALA A 21 -9.52 1.33 12.13
C ALA A 21 -8.28 2.20 11.83
N TYR A 22 -8.50 3.48 11.47
CA TYR A 22 -7.40 4.40 11.18
C TYR A 22 -6.64 4.80 12.45
N SER A 23 -7.32 5.03 13.56
CA SER A 23 -6.65 5.35 14.83
C SER A 23 -5.79 4.18 15.32
N LEU A 24 -6.31 2.94 15.24
CA LEU A 24 -5.56 1.75 15.67
C LEU A 24 -4.40 1.40 14.73
N ALA A 25 -4.56 1.62 13.43
CA ALA A 25 -3.55 1.25 12.45
C ALA A 25 -2.47 2.32 12.26
N LEU A 26 -2.84 3.60 12.29
CA LEU A 26 -1.99 4.71 11.87
C LEU A 26 -1.75 5.75 12.97
N GLY A 27 -2.52 5.74 14.05
CA GLY A 27 -2.49 6.80 15.08
C GLY A 27 -1.24 6.75 15.95
N ASP A 28 -0.75 5.55 16.27
CA ASP A 28 0.46 5.35 17.07
C ASP A 28 1.23 4.13 16.51
N PRO A 29 2.09 4.35 15.51
CA PRO A 29 2.85 3.29 14.88
C PRO A 29 3.98 2.83 15.80
N ILE A 30 3.77 1.69 16.46
CA ILE A 30 4.76 1.08 17.36
C ILE A 30 5.62 0.08 16.58
N PRO A 31 6.96 0.16 16.65
CA PRO A 31 7.84 -0.85 16.09
C PRO A 31 7.54 -2.22 16.68
N ARG A 32 7.38 -3.25 15.84
CA ARG A 32 7.07 -4.61 16.30
C ARG A 32 8.12 -5.64 15.89
N ARG A 33 8.60 -5.51 14.66
CA ARG A 33 9.65 -6.37 14.13
C ARG A 33 10.32 -5.68 12.95
N ILE A 34 11.52 -5.13 13.18
CA ILE A 34 12.37 -4.55 12.18
C ILE A 34 13.52 -5.51 11.92
N ASP A 35 13.47 -6.26 10.82
CA ASP A 35 14.60 -7.11 10.42
C ASP A 35 15.75 -6.22 9.95
N ALA A 36 16.93 -6.37 10.55
CA ALA A 36 18.15 -5.59 10.29
C ALA A 36 19.34 -6.50 10.04
N ALA A 37 20.20 -6.13 9.09
CA ALA A 37 21.51 -6.77 8.98
C ALA A 37 22.45 -6.31 10.11
N LEU A 38 23.29 -7.21 10.58
CA LEU A 38 24.40 -6.92 11.48
C LEU A 38 25.69 -7.40 10.83
N VAL A 39 26.62 -6.48 10.64
CA VAL A 39 27.95 -6.78 10.07
C VAL A 39 29.01 -6.47 11.11
N GLY A 40 29.87 -7.43 11.42
CA GLY A 40 30.92 -7.31 12.43
C GLY A 40 30.54 -7.95 13.79
N ASP A 41 31.43 -7.79 14.76
CA ASP A 41 31.28 -8.38 16.10
C ASP A 41 30.55 -7.41 17.04
N PRO A 42 29.36 -7.78 17.56
CA PRO A 42 28.63 -6.95 18.50
C PRO A 42 29.28 -6.85 19.89
N SER A 43 30.18 -7.77 20.27
CA SER A 43 30.76 -7.81 21.62
C SER A 43 31.58 -6.56 21.96
N GLY A 44 32.27 -5.98 20.97
CA GLY A 44 32.99 -4.73 21.11
C GLY A 44 32.11 -3.46 21.03
N HIS A 45 30.83 -3.59 20.65
CA HIS A 45 29.91 -2.49 20.38
C HIS A 45 28.53 -2.69 21.06
N ALA A 46 28.52 -3.35 22.21
CA ALA A 46 27.28 -3.70 22.93
C ALA A 46 26.42 -2.45 23.23
N GLY A 47 27.02 -1.32 23.56
CA GLY A 47 26.33 -0.06 23.81
C GLY A 47 25.60 0.48 22.57
N THR A 48 26.20 0.37 21.38
CA THR A 48 25.58 0.78 20.12
C THR A 48 24.40 -0.12 19.75
N VAL A 49 24.57 -1.44 19.89
CA VAL A 49 23.47 -2.40 19.64
C VAL A 49 22.30 -2.12 20.59
N GLU A 50 22.58 -1.88 21.87
CA GLU A 50 21.56 -1.51 22.85
C GLU A 50 20.90 -0.16 22.54
N ALA A 51 21.66 0.83 22.07
CA ALA A 51 21.11 2.13 21.66
C ALA A 51 20.14 1.98 20.48
N VAL A 52 20.47 1.18 19.47
CA VAL A 52 19.56 0.87 18.35
C VAL A 52 18.30 0.17 18.83
N GLN A 53 18.44 -0.81 19.73
CA GLN A 53 17.29 -1.50 20.32
C GLN A 53 16.41 -0.54 21.12
N ARG A 54 17.01 0.36 21.89
CA ARG A 54 16.27 1.35 22.71
C ARG A 54 15.44 2.30 21.87
N VAL A 55 15.98 2.79 20.74
CA VAL A 55 15.26 3.68 19.80
C VAL A 55 14.07 2.99 19.16
N ALA A 56 14.18 1.69 18.90
CA ALA A 56 13.14 0.87 18.29
C ALA A 56 12.32 0.04 19.30
N ASP A 57 12.34 0.40 20.58
CA ASP A 57 11.61 -0.28 21.65
C ASP A 57 11.83 -1.81 21.68
N GLY A 58 13.08 -2.24 21.49
CA GLY A 58 13.48 -3.66 21.48
C GLY A 58 13.01 -4.44 20.22
N SER A 59 12.49 -3.78 19.23
CA SER A 59 11.82 -4.42 18.08
C SER A 59 12.77 -4.78 16.92
N VAL A 60 14.07 -4.48 17.00
CA VAL A 60 15.03 -4.82 15.95
C VAL A 60 15.48 -6.27 16.07
N VAL A 61 15.36 -7.03 15.00
CA VAL A 61 15.86 -8.39 14.88
C VAL A 61 17.10 -8.40 14.01
N PHE A 62 18.26 -8.48 14.64
CA PHE A 62 19.54 -8.52 13.94
C PHE A 62 19.80 -9.91 13.33
N ARG A 63 20.19 -9.91 12.04
CA ARG A 63 20.65 -11.09 11.32
C ARG A 63 22.10 -10.88 10.89
N PRO A 64 22.99 -11.82 11.14
CA PRO A 64 24.39 -11.69 10.78
C PRO A 64 24.56 -11.72 9.25
N TYR A 65 25.36 -10.77 8.74
CA TYR A 65 25.78 -10.70 7.35
C TYR A 65 27.31 -10.71 7.25
N ALA A 66 27.82 -11.36 6.22
CA ALA A 66 29.27 -11.55 6.08
C ALA A 66 30.02 -10.25 5.74
N SER A 67 29.37 -9.27 5.13
CA SER A 67 29.98 -8.00 4.73
C SER A 67 28.96 -6.91 4.53
N VAL A 68 29.43 -5.64 4.57
CA VAL A 68 28.58 -4.46 4.28
C VAL A 68 28.00 -4.52 2.85
N PRO A 69 28.74 -4.85 1.79
CA PRO A 69 28.14 -5.00 0.47
C PRO A 69 26.99 -6.03 0.41
N ALA A 70 27.13 -7.17 1.12
CA ALA A 70 26.06 -8.17 1.17
C ALA A 70 24.81 -7.64 1.91
N ALA A 71 24.99 -6.86 2.97
CA ALA A 71 23.90 -6.22 3.71
C ALA A 71 23.22 -5.13 2.88
N LEU A 72 23.98 -4.30 2.17
CA LEU A 72 23.46 -3.28 1.27
C LEU A 72 22.69 -3.90 0.09
N HIS A 73 23.20 -4.97 -0.50
CA HIS A 73 22.48 -5.69 -1.53
C HIS A 73 21.14 -6.28 -1.03
N ALA A 74 21.09 -6.73 0.21
CA ALA A 74 19.81 -7.16 0.81
C ALA A 74 18.83 -5.99 1.05
N ILE A 75 19.33 -4.76 1.26
CA ILE A 75 18.52 -3.54 1.28
C ILE A 75 18.02 -3.21 -0.12
N ASP A 76 18.87 -3.27 -1.15
CA ASP A 76 18.50 -3.05 -2.55
C ASP A 76 17.39 -4.01 -2.98
N GLU A 77 17.51 -5.29 -2.59
CA GLU A 77 16.48 -6.32 -2.80
C GLU A 77 15.28 -6.20 -1.84
N GLN A 78 15.21 -5.16 -1.00
CA GLN A 78 14.13 -4.90 -0.05
C GLN A 78 13.82 -6.08 0.92
N LYS A 79 14.77 -6.98 1.12
CA LYS A 79 14.71 -8.04 2.14
C LYS A 79 14.83 -7.46 3.55
N LEU A 80 15.52 -6.33 3.65
CA LEU A 80 15.78 -5.54 4.85
C LEU A 80 15.60 -4.06 4.49
N CYS A 81 15.32 -3.23 5.48
CA CYS A 81 15.37 -1.77 5.32
C CYS A 81 16.49 -1.11 6.14
N VAL A 82 17.27 -1.92 6.88
CA VAL A 82 18.28 -1.44 7.84
C VAL A 82 19.48 -2.39 7.89
N ALA A 83 20.69 -1.83 8.02
CA ALA A 83 21.91 -2.57 8.32
C ALA A 83 22.78 -1.80 9.30
N LEU A 84 23.30 -2.49 10.34
CA LEU A 84 24.25 -1.95 11.29
C LEU A 84 25.63 -2.53 11.00
N ASP A 85 26.58 -1.67 10.67
CA ASP A 85 27.97 -2.00 10.43
C ASP A 85 28.81 -1.64 11.64
N LEU A 86 29.42 -2.66 12.24
CA LEU A 86 30.33 -2.57 13.39
C LEU A 86 31.80 -2.91 13.02
N THR A 87 32.11 -3.00 11.73
CA THR A 87 33.47 -3.36 11.28
C THR A 87 34.46 -2.20 11.36
N SER A 88 33.97 -0.97 11.40
CA SER A 88 34.76 0.24 11.51
C SER A 88 34.78 0.79 12.93
N GLN A 89 35.79 1.59 13.27
CA GLN A 89 35.87 2.27 14.59
C GLN A 89 34.65 3.16 14.87
N ARG A 90 33.99 3.63 13.83
CA ARG A 90 32.75 4.41 13.93
C ARG A 90 31.60 3.59 13.38
N PRO A 91 30.73 3.05 14.23
CA PRO A 91 29.57 2.29 13.78
C PRO A 91 28.72 3.08 12.78
N THR A 92 28.22 2.40 11.74
CA THR A 92 27.39 3.03 10.73
C THR A 92 26.06 2.30 10.62
N LEU A 93 24.96 3.06 10.76
CA LEU A 93 23.60 2.57 10.53
C LEU A 93 23.18 2.99 9.12
N TYR A 94 23.07 2.01 8.23
CA TYR A 94 22.50 2.17 6.90
C TYR A 94 20.99 1.94 7.00
N LEU A 95 20.23 2.81 6.38
CA LEU A 95 18.78 2.68 6.24
C LEU A 95 18.33 3.07 4.85
N ALA A 96 17.14 2.62 4.45
CA ALA A 96 16.51 2.97 3.19
C ALA A 96 15.16 3.62 3.50
N SER A 97 15.11 4.95 3.55
CA SER A 97 13.87 5.68 3.84
C SER A 97 12.78 5.40 2.78
N ALA A 98 13.18 5.17 1.54
CA ALA A 98 12.27 4.80 0.47
C ALA A 98 11.62 3.40 0.64
N ALA A 99 12.27 2.48 1.37
CA ALA A 99 11.68 1.18 1.71
C ALA A 99 10.61 1.30 2.81
N GLY A 100 10.75 2.28 3.72
CA GLY A 100 9.81 2.49 4.81
C GLY A 100 10.11 3.75 5.60
N ALA A 101 9.57 4.89 5.17
CA ALA A 101 9.80 6.19 5.78
C ALA A 101 9.51 6.24 7.30
N SER A 102 8.50 5.51 7.75
CA SER A 102 8.15 5.44 9.17
C SER A 102 9.19 4.66 10.00
N VAL A 103 9.79 3.59 9.45
CA VAL A 103 10.88 2.85 10.08
C VAL A 103 12.15 3.71 10.11
N ALA A 104 12.48 4.36 8.99
CA ALA A 104 13.65 5.23 8.91
C ALA A 104 13.59 6.35 9.97
N ARG A 105 12.46 7.04 10.10
CA ARG A 105 12.27 8.10 11.13
C ARG A 105 12.44 7.60 12.55
N VAL A 106 11.99 6.39 12.88
CA VAL A 106 12.23 5.80 14.21
C VAL A 106 13.73 5.63 14.44
N LEU A 107 14.44 5.06 13.46
CA LEU A 107 15.86 4.72 13.61
C LEU A 107 16.81 5.92 13.46
N GLU A 108 16.42 6.97 12.76
CA GLU A 108 17.16 8.25 12.73
C GLU A 108 17.33 8.87 14.12
N GLY A 109 16.42 8.55 15.05
CA GLY A 109 16.52 8.91 16.46
C GLY A 109 17.79 8.40 17.16
N ILE A 110 18.51 7.43 16.57
CA ILE A 110 19.78 6.90 17.11
C ILE A 110 20.83 8.01 17.28
N ALA A 111 20.86 8.99 16.36
CA ALA A 111 21.82 10.08 16.41
C ALA A 111 21.70 10.93 17.69
N ALA A 112 20.52 10.98 18.31
CA ALA A 112 20.30 11.67 19.59
C ALA A 112 20.71 10.82 20.80
N VAL A 113 20.66 9.48 20.68
CA VAL A 113 20.94 8.51 21.75
C VAL A 113 22.42 8.12 21.77
N ASP A 114 23.00 7.92 20.60
CA ASP A 114 24.42 7.60 20.41
C ASP A 114 24.99 8.42 19.24
N PRO A 115 25.55 9.61 19.52
CA PRO A 115 26.15 10.49 18.51
C PRO A 115 27.39 9.90 17.81
N THR A 116 27.95 8.81 18.29
CA THR A 116 29.08 8.13 17.64
C THR A 116 28.65 7.34 16.42
N VAL A 117 27.36 6.94 16.33
CA VAL A 117 26.80 6.25 15.18
C VAL A 117 26.61 7.20 14.02
N ARG A 118 27.16 6.83 12.86
CA ARG A 118 26.87 7.52 11.61
C ARG A 118 25.62 6.94 10.98
N VAL A 119 24.65 7.78 10.65
CA VAL A 119 23.47 7.37 9.88
C VAL A 119 23.65 7.68 8.40
N VAL A 120 23.39 6.71 7.53
CA VAL A 120 23.49 6.84 6.08
C VAL A 120 22.21 6.32 5.46
N ASP A 121 21.48 7.16 4.75
CA ASP A 121 20.33 6.73 3.94
C ASP A 121 20.83 6.30 2.56
N THR A 122 20.61 5.03 2.22
CA THR A 122 21.06 4.42 0.96
C THR A 122 20.07 4.64 -0.18
N HIS A 123 18.79 4.82 0.14
CA HIS A 123 17.70 5.11 -0.80
C HIS A 123 16.87 6.26 -0.24
N PRO A 124 17.39 7.51 -0.34
CA PRO A 124 16.70 8.67 0.22
C PRO A 124 15.43 8.98 -0.56
N LEU A 125 14.40 9.38 0.18
CA LEU A 125 13.19 9.92 -0.41
C LEU A 125 13.47 11.26 -1.10
N PRO A 126 12.84 11.54 -2.25
CA PRO A 126 13.00 12.82 -2.92
C PRO A 126 12.42 13.97 -2.09
N THR A 127 12.97 15.16 -2.26
CA THR A 127 12.48 16.38 -1.59
C THR A 127 11.02 16.70 -1.90
N SER A 128 10.55 16.24 -3.06
CA SER A 128 9.14 16.33 -3.47
C SER A 128 8.22 15.39 -2.67
N ASP A 129 8.76 14.30 -2.08
CA ASP A 129 8.00 13.32 -1.27
C ASP A 129 8.74 12.93 0.02
N PRO A 130 9.01 13.87 0.93
CA PRO A 130 9.83 13.63 2.12
C PRO A 130 9.20 12.65 3.12
N SER A 131 7.95 12.31 2.92
CA SER A 131 7.21 11.36 3.76
C SER A 131 6.98 10.00 3.09
N GLY A 132 7.32 9.84 1.81
CA GLY A 132 7.09 8.61 1.05
C GLY A 132 5.62 8.27 0.86
N LEU A 133 4.73 9.29 0.83
CA LEU A 133 3.28 9.09 0.81
C LEU A 133 2.66 9.13 -0.59
N LYS A 134 3.40 9.57 -1.61
CA LYS A 134 2.80 9.78 -2.94
C LYS A 134 2.34 8.49 -3.60
N THR A 135 3.08 7.38 -3.44
CA THR A 135 2.65 6.08 -3.93
C THR A 135 1.34 5.63 -3.26
N PHE A 136 1.17 5.92 -1.98
CA PHE A 136 -0.08 5.71 -1.25
C PHE A 136 -1.22 6.62 -1.76
N TYR A 137 -0.94 7.89 -2.04
CA TYR A 137 -1.95 8.80 -2.59
C TYR A 137 -2.41 8.41 -3.98
N LEU A 138 -1.52 7.90 -4.84
CA LEU A 138 -1.89 7.37 -6.15
C LEU A 138 -2.83 6.15 -6.02
N MET A 139 -2.51 5.21 -5.14
CA MET A 139 -3.37 4.06 -4.83
C MET A 139 -4.73 4.52 -4.29
N LEU A 140 -4.75 5.49 -3.38
CA LEU A 140 -5.96 6.05 -2.78
C LEU A 140 -6.82 6.76 -3.84
N ALA A 141 -6.22 7.57 -4.71
CA ALA A 141 -6.90 8.25 -5.81
C ALA A 141 -7.54 7.23 -6.78
N ALA A 142 -6.79 6.18 -7.15
CA ALA A 142 -7.31 5.09 -7.98
C ALA A 142 -8.49 4.37 -7.30
N THR A 143 -8.39 4.12 -6.01
CA THR A 143 -9.45 3.49 -5.22
C THR A 143 -10.72 4.36 -5.21
N ILE A 144 -10.59 5.64 -4.84
CA ILE A 144 -11.72 6.57 -4.75
C ILE A 144 -12.36 6.76 -6.13
N ALA A 145 -11.56 7.05 -7.16
CA ALA A 145 -12.06 7.24 -8.51
C ALA A 145 -12.77 5.99 -9.03
N GLY A 146 -12.22 4.79 -8.77
CA GLY A 146 -12.78 3.51 -9.20
C GLY A 146 -14.19 3.29 -8.69
N PHE A 147 -14.41 3.36 -7.37
CA PHE A 147 -15.74 3.07 -6.82
C PHE A 147 -16.72 4.24 -6.99
N LEU A 148 -16.29 5.50 -6.83
CA LEU A 148 -17.18 6.63 -6.99
C LEU A 148 -17.73 6.72 -8.42
N THR A 149 -16.88 6.54 -9.44
CA THR A 149 -17.31 6.60 -10.83
C THR A 149 -18.31 5.48 -11.14
N VAL A 150 -18.08 4.26 -10.65
CA VAL A 150 -19.02 3.15 -10.80
C VAL A 150 -20.38 3.47 -10.20
N PHE A 151 -20.43 4.01 -8.97
CA PHE A 151 -21.68 4.33 -8.31
C PHE A 151 -22.40 5.50 -8.97
N GLN A 152 -21.68 6.53 -9.40
CA GLN A 152 -22.25 7.68 -10.12
C GLN A 152 -22.86 7.27 -11.46
N VAL A 153 -22.14 6.47 -12.24
CA VAL A 153 -22.68 6.00 -13.53
C VAL A 153 -23.88 5.08 -13.32
N ARG A 154 -23.85 4.21 -12.29
CA ARG A 154 -25.01 3.38 -11.95
C ARG A 154 -26.23 4.20 -11.53
N ALA A 155 -26.04 5.28 -10.81
CA ALA A 155 -27.12 6.16 -10.36
C ALA A 155 -27.74 6.96 -11.52
N ASN A 156 -26.92 7.40 -12.49
CA ASN A 156 -27.34 8.33 -13.54
C ASN A 156 -27.54 7.65 -14.91
N ALA A 157 -26.94 6.50 -15.16
CA ALA A 157 -26.98 5.76 -16.43
C ALA A 157 -27.22 4.26 -16.24
N GLY A 158 -28.16 3.87 -15.39
CA GLY A 158 -28.40 2.49 -14.95
C GLY A 158 -28.84 1.50 -16.04
N GLY A 159 -29.19 1.94 -17.25
CA GLY A 159 -29.69 1.11 -18.36
C GLY A 159 -28.61 0.51 -19.27
N LEU A 160 -27.32 0.57 -18.93
CA LEU A 160 -26.25 0.08 -19.79
C LEU A 160 -26.31 -1.45 -19.97
N SER A 161 -26.14 -1.91 -21.23
CA SER A 161 -25.96 -3.33 -21.51
C SER A 161 -24.65 -3.85 -20.88
N LEU A 162 -24.54 -5.17 -20.65
CA LEU A 162 -23.32 -5.75 -20.07
C LEU A 162 -22.07 -5.40 -20.89
N ARG A 163 -22.16 -5.48 -22.23
CA ARG A 163 -21.05 -5.10 -23.12
C ARG A 163 -20.61 -3.65 -22.92
N ARG A 164 -21.57 -2.72 -22.88
CA ARG A 164 -21.26 -1.27 -22.67
C ARG A 164 -20.67 -1.04 -21.29
N TRP A 165 -21.19 -1.75 -20.27
CA TRP A 165 -20.66 -1.69 -18.91
C TRP A 165 -19.22 -2.21 -18.81
N THR A 166 -18.92 -3.34 -19.45
CA THR A 166 -17.58 -3.90 -19.51
C THR A 166 -16.61 -2.94 -20.19
N VAL A 167 -16.98 -2.38 -21.35
CA VAL A 167 -16.17 -1.37 -22.03
C VAL A 167 -15.93 -0.15 -21.15
N PHE A 168 -16.96 0.32 -20.42
CA PHE A 168 -16.85 1.44 -19.50
C PHE A 168 -15.85 1.14 -18.37
N VAL A 169 -15.92 -0.02 -17.71
CA VAL A 169 -14.99 -0.41 -16.62
C VAL A 169 -13.55 -0.48 -17.12
N LEU A 170 -13.33 -1.06 -18.30
CA LEU A 170 -12.00 -1.12 -18.90
C LEU A 170 -11.49 0.27 -19.31
N ALA A 171 -12.34 1.09 -19.91
CA ALA A 171 -11.99 2.45 -20.29
C ALA A 171 -11.63 3.29 -19.05
N LEU A 172 -12.42 3.18 -17.97
CA LEU A 172 -12.14 3.84 -16.71
C LEU A 172 -10.76 3.41 -16.16
N ALA A 173 -10.49 2.10 -16.11
CA ALA A 173 -9.22 1.58 -15.62
C ALA A 173 -8.03 2.11 -16.41
N VAL A 174 -8.13 2.15 -17.74
CA VAL A 174 -7.05 2.59 -18.63
C VAL A 174 -6.87 4.11 -18.61
N THR A 175 -7.97 4.88 -18.73
CA THR A 175 -7.86 6.33 -18.91
C THR A 175 -7.60 7.08 -17.60
N ALA A 176 -8.23 6.67 -16.50
CA ALA A 176 -8.01 7.33 -15.21
C ALA A 176 -6.61 7.02 -14.65
N SER A 177 -6.13 5.77 -14.78
CA SER A 177 -4.77 5.43 -14.37
C SER A 177 -3.72 6.19 -15.18
N LEU A 178 -3.92 6.32 -16.49
CA LEU A 178 -3.04 7.12 -17.35
C LEU A 178 -3.03 8.59 -16.92
N ALA A 179 -4.21 9.16 -16.65
CA ALA A 179 -4.32 10.54 -16.20
C ALA A 179 -3.58 10.77 -14.87
N PHE A 180 -3.73 9.88 -13.89
CA PHE A 180 -3.05 9.98 -12.60
C PHE A 180 -1.53 9.87 -12.73
N THR A 181 -1.06 8.92 -13.55
CA THR A 181 0.37 8.75 -13.82
C THR A 181 0.97 9.96 -14.53
N LEU A 182 0.24 10.54 -15.51
CA LEU A 182 0.70 11.72 -16.23
C LEU A 182 0.71 12.97 -15.34
N VAL A 183 -0.29 13.12 -14.47
CA VAL A 183 -0.36 14.27 -13.54
C VAL A 183 0.78 14.24 -12.55
N GLU A 184 1.02 13.11 -11.89
CA GLU A 184 2.03 12.98 -10.83
C GLU A 184 3.48 12.96 -11.39
N GLY A 185 3.67 12.34 -12.56
CA GLY A 185 4.96 12.23 -13.24
C GLY A 185 5.26 13.44 -14.13
N PRO A 186 5.06 13.33 -15.46
CA PRO A 186 5.55 14.32 -16.42
C PRO A 186 4.87 15.69 -16.37
N LEU A 187 3.67 15.82 -15.78
CA LEU A 187 2.98 17.12 -15.75
C LEU A 187 3.41 17.96 -14.53
N LEU A 188 3.41 17.38 -13.34
CA LEU A 188 3.74 18.08 -12.10
C LEU A 188 5.18 17.80 -11.61
N HIS A 189 5.87 16.83 -12.20
CA HIS A 189 7.24 16.42 -11.84
C HIS A 189 7.38 16.12 -10.34
N LEU A 190 6.38 15.51 -9.75
CA LEU A 190 6.33 15.22 -8.32
C LEU A 190 7.03 13.91 -7.96
N LEU A 191 6.98 12.92 -8.87
CA LEU A 191 7.69 11.64 -8.79
C LEU A 191 8.30 11.28 -10.14
N GLU A 192 9.46 10.65 -10.11
CA GLU A 192 10.07 10.03 -11.31
C GLU A 192 9.41 8.68 -11.57
N LEU A 193 8.16 8.71 -12.04
CA LEU A 193 7.37 7.52 -12.32
C LEU A 193 7.84 6.84 -13.61
N PRO A 194 8.20 5.54 -13.61
CA PRO A 194 8.29 4.76 -14.83
C PRO A 194 6.90 4.63 -15.44
N LEU A 195 6.66 5.39 -16.52
CA LEU A 195 5.31 5.71 -17.02
C LEU A 195 4.46 4.46 -17.30
N VAL A 196 5.00 3.51 -18.07
CA VAL A 196 4.24 2.32 -18.49
C VAL A 196 3.95 1.39 -17.32
N GLU A 197 4.92 1.20 -16.44
CA GLU A 197 4.81 0.33 -15.27
C GLU A 197 3.83 0.90 -14.26
N SER A 198 3.99 2.17 -13.87
CA SER A 198 3.09 2.84 -12.93
C SER A 198 1.66 2.92 -13.45
N TRP A 199 1.50 3.21 -14.76
CA TRP A 199 0.21 3.16 -15.43
C TRP A 199 -0.43 1.78 -15.34
N GLY A 200 0.31 0.71 -15.64
CA GLY A 200 -0.19 -0.67 -15.57
C GLY A 200 -0.62 -1.07 -14.16
N ILE A 201 0.18 -0.73 -13.14
CA ILE A 201 -0.14 -0.98 -11.73
C ILE A 201 -1.44 -0.29 -11.33
N LEU A 202 -1.57 1.00 -11.63
CA LEU A 202 -2.77 1.77 -11.31
C LEU A 202 -4.00 1.30 -12.11
N ALA A 203 -3.81 0.84 -13.35
CA ALA A 203 -4.90 0.28 -14.16
C ALA A 203 -5.45 -1.02 -13.54
N LEU A 204 -4.57 -1.89 -13.03
CA LEU A 204 -4.99 -3.10 -12.32
C LEU A 204 -5.73 -2.77 -11.02
N GLN A 205 -5.27 -1.78 -10.25
CA GLN A 205 -5.96 -1.31 -9.04
C GLN A 205 -7.36 -0.78 -9.36
N LEU A 206 -7.47 0.11 -10.34
CA LEU A 206 -8.75 0.65 -10.80
C LEU A 206 -9.68 -0.45 -11.31
N LEU A 207 -9.16 -1.41 -12.05
CA LEU A 207 -9.92 -2.56 -12.54
C LEU A 207 -10.47 -3.40 -11.39
N ALA A 208 -9.65 -3.70 -10.38
CA ALA A 208 -10.07 -4.44 -9.20
C ALA A 208 -11.18 -3.71 -8.43
N VAL A 209 -10.99 -2.42 -8.17
CA VAL A 209 -11.95 -1.57 -7.44
C VAL A 209 -13.27 -1.45 -8.20
N ALA A 210 -13.22 -1.08 -9.48
CA ALA A 210 -14.41 -0.90 -10.31
C ALA A 210 -15.17 -2.21 -10.51
N SER A 211 -14.45 -3.33 -10.59
CA SER A 211 -15.05 -4.67 -10.72
C SER A 211 -15.77 -5.09 -9.43
N LEU A 212 -15.15 -4.91 -8.25
CA LEU A 212 -15.82 -5.19 -6.97
C LEU A 212 -17.05 -4.30 -6.79
N ALA A 213 -16.91 -2.98 -7.00
CA ALA A 213 -18.02 -2.05 -6.90
C ALA A 213 -19.18 -2.43 -7.83
N SER A 214 -18.86 -2.82 -9.08
CA SER A 214 -19.85 -3.28 -10.06
C SER A 214 -20.51 -4.59 -9.65
N LEU A 215 -19.74 -5.55 -9.16
CA LEU A 215 -20.23 -6.84 -8.67
C LEU A 215 -21.19 -6.66 -7.51
N MET A 216 -20.79 -5.88 -6.51
CA MET A 216 -21.63 -5.57 -5.35
C MET A 216 -22.89 -4.81 -5.75
N ALA A 217 -22.79 -3.87 -6.71
CA ALA A 217 -23.96 -3.15 -7.22
C ALA A 217 -24.98 -4.07 -7.92
N VAL A 218 -24.53 -5.16 -8.53
CA VAL A 218 -25.42 -6.19 -9.13
C VAL A 218 -26.04 -7.06 -8.05
N LEU A 219 -25.28 -7.44 -7.01
CA LEU A 219 -25.72 -8.36 -5.96
C LEU A 219 -26.67 -7.70 -4.94
N ILE A 220 -26.35 -6.52 -4.47
CA ILE A 220 -27.01 -5.86 -3.33
C ILE A 220 -27.47 -4.41 -3.62
N GLY A 221 -27.41 -4.01 -4.89
CA GLY A 221 -27.94 -2.72 -5.36
C GLY A 221 -27.28 -1.53 -4.66
N ARG A 222 -28.10 -0.64 -4.09
CA ARG A 222 -27.65 0.60 -3.42
C ARG A 222 -26.72 0.39 -2.21
N TRP A 223 -26.74 -0.79 -1.61
CA TRP A 223 -25.89 -1.12 -0.45
C TRP A 223 -24.45 -1.53 -0.85
N ALA A 224 -24.16 -1.61 -2.15
CA ALA A 224 -22.86 -1.99 -2.70
C ALA A 224 -21.70 -1.12 -2.21
N ILE A 225 -21.99 0.12 -1.83
CA ILE A 225 -20.96 1.03 -1.29
C ILE A 225 -20.33 0.48 0.00
N LEU A 226 -21.11 -0.19 0.85
CA LEU A 226 -20.63 -0.68 2.15
C LEU A 226 -19.51 -1.70 2.03
N PRO A 227 -19.69 -2.86 1.37
CA PRO A 227 -18.61 -3.84 1.24
C PRO A 227 -17.43 -3.30 0.43
N THR A 228 -17.65 -2.44 -0.57
CA THR A 228 -16.57 -1.82 -1.34
C THR A 228 -15.74 -0.89 -0.47
N PHE A 229 -16.40 -0.05 0.33
CA PHE A 229 -15.76 0.85 1.27
C PHE A 229 -15.02 0.09 2.38
N LEU A 230 -15.66 -0.93 2.99
CA LEU A 230 -15.02 -1.76 4.01
C LEU A 230 -13.77 -2.45 3.49
N PHE A 231 -13.83 -3.01 2.29
CA PHE A 231 -12.71 -3.78 1.72
C PHE A 231 -11.56 -2.88 1.25
N PHE A 232 -11.85 -1.85 0.46
CA PHE A 232 -10.79 -1.02 -0.12
C PHE A 232 -10.37 0.15 0.77
N VAL A 233 -11.32 0.80 1.46
CA VAL A 233 -10.99 2.00 2.24
C VAL A 233 -10.63 1.65 3.67
N ILE A 234 -11.45 0.88 4.38
CA ILE A 234 -11.13 0.56 5.78
C ILE A 234 -9.99 -0.46 5.84
N LEU A 235 -10.18 -1.65 5.28
CA LEU A 235 -9.17 -2.70 5.37
C LEU A 235 -7.97 -2.40 4.46
N GLY A 236 -8.21 -2.08 3.19
CA GLY A 236 -7.17 -1.90 2.17
C GLY A 236 -6.21 -0.76 2.50
N ASN A 237 -6.72 0.44 2.84
CA ASN A 237 -5.83 1.57 3.10
C ASN A 237 -5.06 1.42 4.41
N THR A 238 -5.72 0.94 5.50
CA THR A 238 -5.07 0.79 6.81
C THR A 238 -3.99 -0.29 6.81
N SER A 239 -4.11 -1.30 5.95
CA SER A 239 -3.12 -2.37 5.79
C SER A 239 -2.16 -2.16 4.62
N SER A 240 -2.30 -1.10 3.82
CA SER A 240 -1.54 -0.95 2.56
C SER A 240 -0.02 -0.87 2.73
N GLY A 241 0.49 -0.55 3.93
CA GLY A 241 1.91 -0.30 4.12
C GLY A 241 2.40 1.04 3.54
N GLY A 242 1.48 1.89 3.06
CA GLY A 242 1.80 3.17 2.44
C GLY A 242 1.99 4.30 3.44
N ALA A 243 1.03 4.51 4.32
CA ALA A 243 1.12 5.55 5.36
C ALA A 243 2.02 5.14 6.53
N VAL A 244 1.95 3.88 6.94
CA VAL A 244 2.78 3.26 7.97
C VAL A 244 3.36 1.97 7.42
N ALA A 245 4.68 1.80 7.50
CA ALA A 245 5.36 0.62 6.99
C ALA A 245 4.91 -0.66 7.75
N PRO A 246 4.87 -1.84 7.07
CA PRO A 246 4.37 -3.07 7.67
C PRO A 246 4.99 -3.46 9.02
N PRO A 247 6.31 -3.23 9.29
CA PRO A 247 6.90 -3.52 10.60
C PRO A 247 6.31 -2.73 11.77
N LEU A 248 5.60 -1.63 11.50
CA LEU A 248 4.96 -0.79 12.50
C LEU A 248 3.44 -1.00 12.58
N LEU A 249 2.85 -1.74 11.65
CA LEU A 249 1.42 -2.07 11.66
C LEU A 249 1.09 -3.16 12.69
N PRO A 250 -0.15 -3.21 13.21
CA PRO A 250 -0.65 -4.37 13.94
C PRO A 250 -0.44 -5.67 13.14
N PRO A 251 -0.01 -6.78 13.80
CA PRO A 251 0.38 -8.00 13.10
C PRO A 251 -0.64 -8.55 12.09
N PRO A 252 -1.97 -8.54 12.35
CA PRO A 252 -2.94 -8.96 11.35
C PRO A 252 -2.94 -8.08 10.10
N LEU A 253 -2.80 -6.76 10.26
CA LEU A 253 -2.77 -5.82 9.14
C LEU A 253 -1.46 -5.93 8.35
N ALA A 254 -0.33 -6.09 9.04
CA ALA A 254 0.97 -6.35 8.42
C ALA A 254 0.95 -7.64 7.57
N PHE A 255 0.32 -8.70 8.09
CA PHE A 255 0.19 -9.97 7.36
C PHE A 255 -0.67 -9.83 6.11
N VAL A 256 -1.86 -9.22 6.22
CA VAL A 256 -2.77 -9.10 5.06
C VAL A 256 -2.29 -8.08 4.03
N SER A 257 -1.43 -7.13 4.41
CA SER A 257 -0.86 -6.10 3.52
C SER A 257 -0.36 -6.68 2.20
N GLN A 258 0.43 -7.74 2.26
CA GLN A 258 1.05 -8.38 1.10
C GLN A 258 0.07 -9.13 0.18
N TRP A 259 -1.14 -9.43 0.65
CA TRP A 259 -2.15 -10.22 -0.07
C TRP A 259 -3.33 -9.38 -0.58
N LEU A 260 -3.47 -8.15 -0.12
CA LEU A 260 -4.55 -7.26 -0.55
C LEU A 260 -4.13 -6.39 -1.74
N PRO A 261 -5.07 -6.05 -2.64
CA PRO A 261 -4.76 -5.25 -3.83
C PRO A 261 -4.17 -3.89 -3.48
N SER A 262 -4.64 -3.21 -2.42
CA SER A 262 -4.10 -1.91 -2.00
C SER A 262 -2.64 -1.99 -1.54
N GLY A 263 -2.28 -3.02 -0.74
CA GLY A 263 -0.89 -3.24 -0.31
C GLY A 263 0.01 -3.63 -1.47
N ALA A 264 -0.47 -4.51 -2.34
CA ALA A 264 0.24 -4.90 -3.57
C ALA A 264 0.49 -3.69 -4.49
N THR A 265 -0.49 -2.79 -4.64
CA THR A 265 -0.35 -1.56 -5.44
C THR A 265 0.70 -0.62 -4.86
N VAL A 266 0.65 -0.36 -3.53
CA VAL A 266 1.63 0.52 -2.88
C VAL A 266 3.04 -0.06 -2.98
N THR A 267 3.20 -1.37 -2.74
CA THR A 267 4.49 -2.04 -2.84
C THR A 267 5.02 -1.98 -4.27
N ALA A 268 4.23 -2.36 -5.27
CA ALA A 268 4.64 -2.32 -6.67
C ALA A 268 5.03 -0.92 -7.15
N LEU A 269 4.24 0.12 -6.78
CA LEU A 269 4.58 1.50 -7.11
C LEU A 269 5.86 1.97 -6.42
N ARG A 270 6.06 1.60 -5.14
CA ARG A 270 7.28 1.92 -4.39
C ARG A 270 8.50 1.28 -5.02
N GLU A 271 8.41 0.01 -5.38
CA GLU A 271 9.48 -0.72 -6.05
C GLU A 271 9.81 -0.09 -7.42
N ALA A 272 8.80 0.21 -8.22
CA ALA A 272 8.97 0.84 -9.51
C ALA A 272 9.66 2.21 -9.43
N VAL A 273 9.33 3.02 -8.44
CA VAL A 273 9.83 4.40 -8.31
C VAL A 273 11.20 4.45 -7.64
N TYR A 274 11.39 3.71 -6.54
CA TYR A 274 12.55 3.90 -5.67
C TYR A 274 13.60 2.78 -5.77
N PHE A 275 13.24 1.63 -6.37
CA PHE A 275 14.12 0.46 -6.48
C PHE A 275 14.19 -0.06 -7.92
N PRO A 276 14.60 0.79 -8.90
CA PRO A 276 14.67 0.38 -10.29
C PRO A 276 15.65 -0.79 -10.46
N GLY A 277 15.18 -1.86 -11.10
CA GLY A 277 15.96 -3.10 -11.29
C GLY A 277 15.82 -4.14 -10.18
N TYR A 278 15.12 -3.83 -9.09
CA TYR A 278 14.87 -4.73 -7.95
C TYR A 278 13.38 -4.97 -7.69
N GLN A 279 12.54 -4.84 -8.71
CA GLN A 279 11.11 -5.07 -8.58
C GLN A 279 10.82 -6.56 -8.39
N HIS A 280 9.85 -6.86 -7.54
CA HIS A 280 9.40 -8.22 -7.28
C HIS A 280 8.14 -8.55 -8.09
N ALA A 281 8.06 -9.80 -8.56
CA ALA A 281 6.86 -10.27 -9.26
C ALA A 281 5.65 -10.42 -8.33
N HIS A 282 5.87 -10.70 -7.03
CA HIS A 282 4.81 -11.01 -6.07
C HIS A 282 3.70 -9.93 -5.99
N PRO A 283 3.97 -8.64 -5.78
CA PRO A 283 2.91 -7.64 -5.68
C PRO A 283 2.14 -7.50 -7.00
N ILE A 284 2.81 -7.60 -8.15
CA ILE A 284 2.15 -7.55 -9.46
C ILE A 284 1.21 -8.76 -9.65
N VAL A 285 1.67 -9.96 -9.29
CA VAL A 285 0.87 -11.20 -9.40
C VAL A 285 -0.36 -11.14 -8.48
N VAL A 286 -0.20 -10.69 -7.24
CA VAL A 286 -1.32 -10.51 -6.30
C VAL A 286 -2.35 -9.53 -6.86
N LEU A 287 -1.89 -8.38 -7.32
CA LEU A 287 -2.77 -7.34 -7.87
C LEU A 287 -3.49 -7.80 -9.14
N ALA A 288 -2.78 -8.44 -10.07
CA ALA A 288 -3.35 -9.00 -11.28
C ALA A 288 -4.36 -10.12 -11.00
N ALA A 289 -4.07 -10.99 -10.03
CA ALA A 289 -4.98 -12.04 -9.60
C ALA A 289 -6.30 -11.46 -9.04
N TRP A 290 -6.23 -10.44 -8.18
CA TRP A 290 -7.42 -9.75 -7.69
C TRP A 290 -8.21 -9.07 -8.82
N ALA A 291 -7.53 -8.33 -9.69
CA ALA A 291 -8.18 -7.65 -10.81
C ALA A 291 -8.87 -8.66 -11.73
N ALA A 292 -8.21 -9.76 -12.11
CA ALA A 292 -8.77 -10.79 -12.96
C ALA A 292 -9.93 -11.53 -12.27
N ALA A 293 -9.79 -11.93 -11.01
CA ALA A 293 -10.82 -12.66 -10.27
C ALA A 293 -12.09 -11.81 -10.09
N LEU A 294 -11.96 -10.55 -9.67
CA LEU A 294 -13.09 -9.65 -9.47
C LEU A 294 -13.76 -9.28 -10.80
N PHE A 295 -12.98 -9.07 -11.86
CA PHE A 295 -13.52 -8.79 -13.17
C PHE A 295 -14.27 -9.98 -13.74
N ALA A 296 -13.72 -11.19 -13.65
CA ALA A 296 -14.39 -12.42 -14.05
C ALA A 296 -15.68 -12.67 -13.24
N ALA A 297 -15.65 -12.46 -11.92
CA ALA A 297 -16.83 -12.59 -11.07
C ALA A 297 -17.92 -11.57 -11.46
N MET A 298 -17.55 -10.32 -11.71
CA MET A 298 -18.45 -9.28 -12.21
C MET A 298 -19.15 -9.73 -13.50
N LEU A 299 -18.39 -10.24 -14.47
CA LEU A 299 -18.94 -10.69 -15.75
C LEU A 299 -19.86 -11.89 -15.59
N LEU A 300 -19.43 -12.92 -14.86
CA LEU A 300 -20.18 -14.16 -14.67
C LEU A 300 -21.51 -13.91 -13.94
N VAL A 301 -21.48 -13.18 -12.83
CA VAL A 301 -22.67 -12.87 -12.04
C VAL A 301 -23.64 -12.00 -12.85
N SER A 302 -23.13 -10.95 -13.50
CA SER A 302 -23.95 -10.07 -14.33
C SER A 302 -24.59 -10.83 -15.50
N HIS A 303 -23.89 -11.79 -16.09
CA HIS A 303 -24.40 -12.60 -17.18
C HIS A 303 -25.51 -13.58 -16.71
N ARG A 304 -25.28 -14.26 -15.59
CA ARG A 304 -26.26 -15.21 -15.02
C ARG A 304 -27.56 -14.52 -14.64
N LEU A 305 -27.50 -13.40 -13.91
CA LEU A 305 -28.69 -12.68 -13.45
C LEU A 305 -29.50 -12.03 -14.60
N ARG A 306 -28.87 -11.77 -15.75
CA ARG A 306 -29.58 -11.31 -16.95
C ARG A 306 -30.24 -12.43 -17.75
N ARG A 307 -29.79 -13.70 -17.58
CA ARG A 307 -30.36 -14.90 -18.27
C ARG A 307 -31.47 -15.56 -17.49
N SER A 308 -31.68 -15.26 -16.22
CA SER A 308 -32.83 -15.67 -15.46
C SER A 308 -33.94 -14.64 -15.67
N PRO A 309 -34.77 -14.73 -16.74
CA PRO A 309 -36.03 -14.03 -16.79
C PRO A 309 -36.88 -14.66 -15.69
N GLY A 310 -37.49 -13.84 -14.84
CA GLY A 310 -38.39 -14.36 -13.82
C GLY A 310 -39.35 -15.35 -14.45
N GLU A 311 -39.44 -16.54 -13.88
CA GLU A 311 -40.62 -17.39 -14.06
C GLU A 311 -41.84 -16.58 -13.63
N PRO A 312 -42.93 -16.64 -14.40
CA PRO A 312 -44.12 -15.85 -14.16
C PRO A 312 -44.80 -16.17 -12.84
#